data_bd909ba74e75d28dbf5acbb650a2472b
#
_entry.id   bd909ba74e75d28dbf5acbb650a2472b
#
_cell.length_a   1.000
_cell.length_b   1.000
_cell.length_c   1.000
_cell.angle_alpha   90.00
_cell.angle_beta   90.00
_cell.angle_gamma   90.00
#
_symmetry.space_group_name_H-M   'P 1'
#
loop_
_entity.id
_entity.type
_entity.pdbx_description
1 polymer ?
#
loop_
_entity_poly.entity_id
_entity_poly.type
_entity_poly.pdbx_seq_one_letter_code
_entity_poly.pdbx_strand_id
1 'polypeptide(L)'
;HETKQFLRRAKRLLTTVVEAQSWEVDAVSEATYTSRGILGAVQNALTGEVVNNPLPPQPKPTAPLVVEEFTAPSTYLDGIYTAEAIGFEGRITVQVTVAEDQITDITILSAEDEEEYLSRAKQVIPTILEGQNPNVDAVSGATYSSTGILNAVKLALAKAAVAPAEEAEPEQAA
;
A
#
# COMPACT_ATOMS: atom_id res chain seq x y z
N HIS A 1 17.09 5.43 3.56
CA HIS A 1 16.59 6.81 3.36
C HIS A 1 15.52 7.09 4.40
N GLU A 2 15.77 8.10 5.24
CA GLU A 2 14.78 8.56 6.20
C GLU A 2 13.65 9.30 5.49
N THR A 3 12.41 8.98 5.84
CA THR A 3 11.23 9.68 5.33
C THR A 3 11.18 11.08 5.93
N LYS A 4 11.05 12.11 5.10
CA LYS A 4 11.08 13.54 5.51
C LYS A 4 10.09 13.86 6.64
N GLN A 5 8.97 13.16 6.70
CA GLN A 5 7.95 13.33 7.72
C GLN A 5 8.45 12.89 9.11
N PHE A 6 9.02 11.69 9.21
CA PHE A 6 9.55 11.16 10.47
C PHE A 6 10.77 11.95 10.94
N LEU A 7 11.65 12.35 10.02
CA LEU A 7 12.77 13.24 10.36
C LEU A 7 12.30 14.58 10.92
N ARG A 8 11.23 15.18 10.35
CA ARG A 8 10.67 16.44 10.87
C ARG A 8 10.12 16.29 12.28
N ARG A 9 9.41 15.19 12.57
CA ARG A 9 8.89 14.88 13.90
C ARG A 9 10.03 14.64 14.89
N ALA A 10 10.99 13.80 14.53
CA ALA A 10 12.11 13.45 15.38
C ALA A 10 13.04 14.64 15.68
N LYS A 11 13.15 15.63 14.80
CA LYS A 11 13.93 16.85 15.07
C LYS A 11 13.48 17.65 16.30
N ARG A 12 12.20 17.51 16.71
CA ARG A 12 11.71 18.12 17.96
C ARG A 12 12.43 17.58 19.19
N LEU A 13 12.95 16.34 19.10
CA LEU A 13 13.73 15.72 20.14
C LEU A 13 14.99 16.49 20.51
N LEU A 14 15.62 17.17 19.54
CA LEU A 14 16.83 17.95 19.79
C LEU A 14 16.60 19.07 20.81
N THR A 15 15.42 19.70 20.78
CA THR A 15 15.05 20.72 21.79
C THR A 15 14.92 20.06 23.16
N THR A 16 14.24 18.91 23.26
CA THR A 16 14.07 18.15 24.52
C THR A 16 15.41 17.69 25.09
N VAL A 17 16.33 17.20 24.25
CA VAL A 17 17.69 16.80 24.67
C VAL A 17 18.47 17.99 25.24
N VAL A 18 18.39 19.16 24.59
CA VAL A 18 19.08 20.38 25.06
C VAL A 18 18.46 20.89 26.35
N GLU A 19 17.13 20.91 26.48
CA GLU A 19 16.43 21.32 27.70
C GLU A 19 16.70 20.38 28.88
N ALA A 20 16.69 19.08 28.64
CA ALA A 20 16.98 18.06 29.65
C ALA A 20 18.47 17.94 29.98
N GLN A 21 19.37 18.52 29.16
CA GLN A 21 20.83 18.31 29.24
C GLN A 21 21.22 16.83 29.29
N SER A 22 20.42 15.99 28.62
CA SER A 22 20.56 14.53 28.58
C SER A 22 20.08 13.95 27.27
N TRP A 23 20.73 12.88 26.80
CA TRP A 23 20.23 12.06 25.69
C TRP A 23 19.24 10.96 26.14
N GLU A 24 19.09 10.76 27.45
CA GLU A 24 18.14 9.81 28.04
C GLU A 24 16.74 10.41 28.11
N VAL A 25 16.16 10.67 26.94
CA VAL A 25 14.81 11.18 26.78
C VAL A 25 13.98 10.22 25.91
N ASP A 26 12.68 10.27 26.07
CA ASP A 26 11.76 9.39 25.33
C ASP A 26 11.78 9.67 23.82
N ALA A 27 11.71 8.61 23.03
CA ALA A 27 11.56 8.72 21.59
C ALA A 27 10.21 9.34 21.23
N VAL A 28 10.18 10.13 20.15
CA VAL A 28 8.93 10.72 19.65
C VAL A 28 8.03 9.62 19.09
N SER A 29 6.77 9.59 19.56
CA SER A 29 5.75 8.66 19.06
C SER A 29 5.61 8.78 17.54
N GLU A 30 5.40 7.67 16.87
CA GLU A 30 5.34 7.55 15.41
C GLU A 30 6.65 7.91 14.64
N ALA A 31 7.73 8.25 15.36
CA ALA A 31 9.05 8.48 14.80
C ALA A 31 10.16 7.79 15.63
N THR A 32 9.85 6.67 16.25
CA THR A 32 10.70 5.97 17.22
C THR A 32 12.07 5.60 16.65
N TYR A 33 12.12 5.08 15.42
CA TYR A 33 13.37 4.67 14.78
C TYR A 33 14.29 5.87 14.52
N THR A 34 13.75 6.93 13.92
CA THR A 34 14.48 8.16 13.65
C THR A 34 14.92 8.83 14.96
N SER A 35 14.06 8.82 15.99
CA SER A 35 14.39 9.32 17.33
C SER A 35 15.56 8.58 17.94
N ARG A 36 15.56 7.26 17.91
CA ARG A 36 16.67 6.44 18.44
C ARG A 36 17.97 6.68 17.68
N GLY A 37 17.90 6.87 16.36
CA GLY A 37 19.06 7.24 15.56
C GLY A 37 19.67 8.58 16.01
N ILE A 38 18.83 9.58 16.26
CA ILE A 38 19.26 10.91 16.75
C ILE A 38 19.86 10.79 18.16
N LEU A 39 19.18 10.10 19.09
CA LEU A 39 19.67 9.93 20.47
C LEU A 39 21.00 9.17 20.51
N GLY A 40 21.12 8.10 19.72
CA GLY A 40 22.38 7.36 19.61
C GLY A 40 23.52 8.19 19.04
N ALA A 41 23.23 9.06 18.06
CA ALA A 41 24.23 10.00 17.52
C ALA A 41 24.66 11.04 18.55
N VAL A 42 23.72 11.57 19.35
CA VAL A 42 24.01 12.52 20.44
C VAL A 42 24.85 11.85 21.51
N GLN A 43 24.47 10.64 21.96
CA GLN A 43 25.23 9.88 22.94
C GLN A 43 26.66 9.62 22.45
N ASN A 44 26.82 9.14 21.22
CA ASN A 44 28.15 8.92 20.63
C ASN A 44 28.99 10.21 20.60
N ALA A 45 28.40 11.33 20.23
CA ALA A 45 29.10 12.61 20.18
C ALA A 45 29.57 13.09 21.57
N LEU A 46 28.82 12.76 22.63
CA LEU A 46 29.14 13.20 24.01
C LEU A 46 30.04 12.23 24.74
N THR A 47 29.92 10.92 24.52
CA THR A 47 30.68 9.88 25.26
C THR A 47 31.83 9.31 24.46
N GLY A 48 31.86 9.49 23.14
CA GLY A 48 32.82 8.83 22.26
C GLY A 48 32.53 7.32 22.03
N GLU A 49 31.50 6.79 22.68
CA GLU A 49 31.13 5.38 22.54
C GLU A 49 30.24 5.18 21.29
N VAL A 50 30.60 4.19 20.48
CA VAL A 50 29.71 3.77 19.38
C VAL A 50 28.52 3.04 19.97
N VAL A 51 27.38 3.73 20.04
CA VAL A 51 26.13 3.12 20.46
C VAL A 51 25.65 2.21 19.35
N ASN A 52 25.89 0.92 19.51
CA ASN A 52 25.27 -0.10 18.68
C ASN A 52 23.81 -0.24 19.13
N ASN A 53 22.97 0.67 18.67
CA ASN A 53 21.54 0.63 18.87
C ASN A 53 20.93 -0.09 17.67
N PRO A 54 20.81 -1.44 17.70
CA PRO A 54 20.19 -2.16 16.60
C PRO A 54 18.78 -1.62 16.45
N LEU A 55 18.50 -1.02 15.29
CA LEU A 55 17.12 -0.71 14.94
C LEU A 55 16.32 -1.99 15.10
N PRO A 56 15.21 -1.96 15.84
CA PRO A 56 14.32 -3.12 15.83
C PRO A 56 14.03 -3.45 14.35
N PRO A 57 13.92 -4.73 14.03
CA PRO A 57 13.62 -5.13 12.67
C PRO A 57 12.40 -4.33 12.21
N GLN A 58 12.53 -3.67 11.06
CA GLN A 58 11.38 -3.00 10.47
C GLN A 58 10.25 -4.03 10.35
N PRO A 59 9.03 -3.69 10.71
CA PRO A 59 7.92 -4.59 10.51
C PRO A 59 7.95 -4.98 9.03
N LYS A 60 8.22 -6.26 8.78
CA LYS A 60 8.04 -6.81 7.44
C LYS A 60 6.55 -6.74 7.13
N PRO A 61 6.18 -6.53 5.86
CA PRO A 61 4.78 -6.63 5.47
C PRO A 61 4.19 -7.89 6.10
N THR A 62 3.09 -7.75 6.77
CA THR A 62 2.48 -8.85 7.57
C THR A 62 1.96 -9.97 6.67
N ALA A 63 1.79 -9.68 5.39
CA ALA A 63 1.35 -10.63 4.38
C ALA A 63 2.40 -10.78 3.26
N PRO A 64 2.56 -11.98 2.69
CA PRO A 64 3.37 -12.16 1.50
C PRO A 64 2.79 -11.31 0.36
N LEU A 65 3.67 -10.86 -0.54
CA LEU A 65 3.21 -10.20 -1.76
C LEU A 65 2.48 -11.24 -2.62
N VAL A 66 1.17 -11.16 -2.66
CA VAL A 66 0.33 -11.99 -3.51
C VAL A 66 -0.03 -11.18 -4.74
N VAL A 67 0.20 -11.71 -5.92
CA VAL A 67 -0.26 -11.12 -7.19
C VAL A 67 -1.43 -11.98 -7.67
N GLU A 68 -2.63 -11.40 -7.65
CA GLU A 68 -3.82 -12.08 -8.17
C GLU A 68 -3.71 -12.22 -9.69
N GLU A 69 -4.01 -13.42 -10.17
CA GLU A 69 -4.16 -13.65 -11.60
C GLU A 69 -5.52 -13.12 -12.06
N PHE A 70 -5.54 -12.46 -13.20
CA PHE A 70 -6.75 -11.93 -13.79
C PHE A 70 -6.78 -12.21 -15.28
N THR A 71 -7.84 -12.89 -15.70
CA THR A 71 -8.17 -13.06 -17.11
C THR A 71 -9.40 -12.20 -17.39
N ALA A 72 -9.28 -11.26 -18.33
CA ALA A 72 -10.40 -10.40 -18.70
C ALA A 72 -11.54 -11.27 -19.25
N PRO A 73 -12.77 -11.09 -18.77
CA PRO A 73 -13.93 -11.75 -19.34
C PRO A 73 -14.22 -11.23 -20.75
N SER A 74 -15.07 -11.92 -21.47
CA SER A 74 -15.51 -11.46 -22.80
C SER A 74 -16.30 -10.16 -22.73
N THR A 75 -17.00 -9.93 -21.63
CA THR A 75 -17.87 -8.77 -21.41
C THR A 75 -18.00 -8.48 -19.93
N TYR A 76 -18.04 -7.21 -19.57
CA TYR A 76 -18.36 -6.75 -18.23
C TYR A 76 -19.83 -6.31 -18.15
N LEU A 77 -20.42 -6.46 -16.98
CA LEU A 77 -21.68 -5.82 -16.63
C LEU A 77 -21.43 -4.38 -16.20
N ASP A 78 -22.24 -3.46 -16.72
CA ASP A 78 -22.20 -2.07 -16.27
C ASP A 78 -22.55 -1.98 -14.78
N GLY A 79 -21.82 -1.17 -14.06
CA GLY A 79 -22.04 -1.01 -12.62
C GLY A 79 -20.85 -0.45 -11.86
N ILE A 80 -21.03 -0.39 -10.55
CA ILE A 80 -20.00 0.05 -9.60
C ILE A 80 -19.64 -1.15 -8.70
N TYR A 81 -18.38 -1.51 -8.71
CA TYR A 81 -17.87 -2.70 -8.03
C TYR A 81 -16.81 -2.31 -7.02
N THR A 82 -16.95 -2.79 -5.80
CA THR A 82 -15.99 -2.52 -4.73
C THR A 82 -15.31 -3.80 -4.31
N ALA A 83 -13.99 -3.75 -4.12
CA ALA A 83 -13.21 -4.83 -3.57
C ALA A 83 -12.04 -4.31 -2.71
N GLU A 84 -11.48 -5.18 -1.91
CA GLU A 84 -10.35 -4.88 -1.06
C GLU A 84 -9.22 -5.90 -1.26
N ALA A 85 -7.99 -5.45 -1.10
CA ALA A 85 -6.81 -6.30 -1.07
C ALA A 85 -5.77 -5.75 -0.09
N ILE A 86 -4.77 -6.56 0.22
CA ILE A 86 -3.70 -6.16 1.15
C ILE A 86 -2.61 -5.42 0.39
N GLY A 87 -2.28 -4.21 0.87
CA GLY A 87 -1.14 -3.41 0.46
C GLY A 87 0.11 -3.70 1.31
N PHE A 88 0.82 -2.66 1.72
CA PHE A 88 2.02 -2.78 2.54
C PHE A 88 1.71 -2.90 4.04
N GLU A 89 0.93 -1.97 4.59
CA GLU A 89 0.59 -1.92 6.02
C GLU A 89 -0.77 -2.52 6.33
N GLY A 90 -1.68 -2.51 5.36
CA GLY A 90 -3.02 -3.00 5.60
C GLY A 90 -3.88 -3.07 4.34
N ARG A 91 -5.17 -2.85 4.52
CA ARG A 91 -6.15 -2.99 3.45
C ARG A 91 -6.23 -1.75 2.58
N ILE A 92 -6.37 -1.99 1.30
CA ILE A 92 -6.71 -0.98 0.30
C ILE A 92 -8.05 -1.37 -0.30
N THR A 93 -9.03 -0.49 -0.19
CA THR A 93 -10.37 -0.68 -0.77
C THR A 93 -10.50 0.20 -1.99
N VAL A 94 -10.85 -0.39 -3.12
CA VAL A 94 -11.08 0.33 -4.36
C VAL A 94 -12.52 0.17 -4.83
N GLN A 95 -13.00 1.19 -5.54
CA GLN A 95 -14.23 1.18 -6.31
C GLN A 95 -13.87 1.28 -7.78
N VAL A 96 -14.41 0.41 -8.59
CA VAL A 96 -14.26 0.40 -10.05
C VAL A 96 -15.62 0.63 -10.67
N THR A 97 -15.71 1.58 -11.57
CA THR A 97 -16.92 1.85 -12.36
C THR A 97 -16.72 1.30 -13.77
N VAL A 98 -17.67 0.50 -14.20
CA VAL A 98 -17.72 -0.06 -15.55
C VAL A 98 -18.97 0.46 -16.25
N ALA A 99 -18.80 0.95 -17.48
CA ALA A 99 -19.88 1.36 -18.37
C ALA A 99 -19.51 1.07 -19.82
N GLU A 100 -20.46 0.59 -20.60
CA GLU A 100 -20.27 0.25 -22.00
C GLU A 100 -19.11 -0.73 -22.24
N ASP A 101 -19.01 -1.75 -21.36
CA ASP A 101 -17.96 -2.77 -21.39
C ASP A 101 -16.52 -2.21 -21.16
N GLN A 102 -16.40 -1.02 -20.60
CA GLN A 102 -15.13 -0.35 -20.34
C GLN A 102 -14.99 0.05 -18.88
N ILE A 103 -13.75 0.04 -18.38
CA ILE A 103 -13.40 0.59 -17.07
C ILE A 103 -13.36 2.11 -17.22
N THR A 104 -14.32 2.81 -16.64
CA THR A 104 -14.45 4.26 -16.77
C THR A 104 -13.86 5.04 -15.62
N ASP A 105 -13.81 4.43 -14.41
CA ASP A 105 -13.21 5.07 -13.23
C ASP A 105 -12.68 4.04 -12.24
N ILE A 106 -11.63 4.43 -11.53
CA ILE A 106 -11.06 3.68 -10.42
C ILE A 106 -10.78 4.66 -9.28
N THR A 107 -11.50 4.53 -8.19
CA THR A 107 -11.36 5.37 -6.99
C THR A 107 -10.90 4.54 -5.80
N ILE A 108 -9.90 5.02 -5.04
CA ILE A 108 -9.50 4.43 -3.76
C ILE A 108 -10.42 5.00 -2.68
N LEU A 109 -11.25 4.15 -2.07
CA LEU A 109 -12.18 4.53 -1.01
C LEU A 109 -11.48 4.65 0.35
N SER A 110 -10.57 3.72 0.63
CA SER A 110 -9.75 3.73 1.84
C SER A 110 -8.44 2.99 1.62
N ALA A 111 -7.42 3.37 2.36
CA ALA A 111 -6.15 2.68 2.41
C ALA A 111 -5.51 2.86 3.79
N GLU A 112 -4.89 1.81 4.30
CA GLU A 112 -4.15 1.82 5.57
C GLU A 112 -2.65 2.08 5.33
N ASP A 113 -2.20 2.04 4.09
CA ASP A 113 -0.81 2.29 3.70
C ASP A 113 -0.41 3.76 3.88
N GLU A 114 0.88 4.01 4.18
CA GLU A 114 1.42 5.36 4.27
C GLU A 114 1.21 6.15 2.97
N GLU A 115 0.78 7.42 3.09
CA GLU A 115 0.47 8.29 1.95
C GLU A 115 1.64 8.46 0.97
N GLU A 116 2.89 8.36 1.44
CA GLU A 116 4.06 8.45 0.56
C GLU A 116 4.10 7.32 -0.46
N TYR A 117 3.87 6.08 -0.01
CA TYR A 117 3.83 4.90 -0.90
C TYR A 117 2.53 4.85 -1.70
N LEU A 118 1.42 5.19 -1.05
CA LEU A 118 0.11 5.20 -1.68
C LEU A 118 0.04 6.20 -2.84
N SER A 119 0.59 7.42 -2.68
CA SER A 119 0.60 8.42 -3.74
C SER A 119 1.40 8.01 -4.97
N ARG A 120 2.49 7.26 -4.78
CA ARG A 120 3.23 6.65 -5.89
C ARG A 120 2.46 5.49 -6.51
N ALA A 121 1.88 4.63 -5.67
CA ALA A 121 1.12 3.47 -6.11
C ALA A 121 -0.08 3.83 -6.99
N LYS A 122 -0.72 4.96 -6.74
CA LYS A 122 -1.84 5.48 -7.56
C LYS A 122 -1.51 5.66 -9.05
N GLN A 123 -0.22 5.69 -9.41
CA GLN A 123 0.21 5.79 -10.81
C GLN A 123 -0.20 4.56 -11.67
N VAL A 124 -0.55 3.43 -11.06
CA VAL A 124 -1.10 2.28 -11.80
C VAL A 124 -2.50 2.58 -12.36
N ILE A 125 -3.27 3.48 -11.73
CA ILE A 125 -4.66 3.76 -12.10
C ILE A 125 -4.78 4.31 -13.53
N PRO A 126 -4.10 5.40 -13.91
CA PRO A 126 -4.16 5.88 -15.30
C PRO A 126 -3.69 4.82 -16.29
N THR A 127 -2.68 4.02 -15.97
CA THR A 127 -2.19 2.95 -16.86
C THR A 127 -3.28 1.87 -17.10
N ILE A 128 -4.04 1.51 -16.05
CA ILE A 128 -5.16 0.57 -16.17
C ILE A 128 -6.27 1.16 -17.06
N LEU A 129 -6.63 2.43 -16.81
CA LEU A 129 -7.70 3.11 -17.56
C LEU A 129 -7.35 3.27 -19.05
N GLU A 130 -6.10 3.63 -19.36
CA GLU A 130 -5.62 3.74 -20.75
C GLU A 130 -5.54 2.38 -21.46
N GLY A 131 -5.01 1.38 -20.75
CA GLY A 131 -4.84 0.02 -21.29
C GLY A 131 -6.07 -0.87 -21.18
N GLN A 132 -7.11 -0.47 -20.44
CA GLN A 132 -8.29 -1.29 -20.13
C GLN A 132 -7.92 -2.67 -19.57
N ASN A 133 -6.79 -2.75 -18.85
CA ASN A 133 -6.24 -4.00 -18.37
C ASN A 133 -5.57 -3.81 -17.00
N PRO A 134 -5.98 -4.53 -15.95
CA PRO A 134 -5.38 -4.46 -14.64
C PRO A 134 -4.07 -5.27 -14.51
N ASN A 135 -3.64 -5.97 -15.55
CA ASN A 135 -2.36 -6.69 -15.56
C ASN A 135 -1.21 -5.77 -15.99
N VAL A 136 -0.93 -4.77 -15.17
CA VAL A 136 0.18 -3.84 -15.34
C VAL A 136 1.22 -4.05 -14.23
N ASP A 137 2.44 -3.58 -14.48
CA ASP A 137 3.53 -3.70 -13.52
C ASP A 137 3.31 -2.81 -12.29
N ALA A 138 3.73 -3.31 -11.14
CA ALA A 138 3.74 -2.55 -9.91
C ALA A 138 4.78 -1.41 -9.97
N VAL A 139 4.48 -0.30 -9.31
CA VAL A 139 5.35 0.87 -9.27
C VAL A 139 6.58 0.61 -8.41
N SER A 140 7.76 0.83 -8.98
CA SER A 140 9.03 0.69 -8.25
C SER A 140 9.07 1.64 -7.04
N GLY A 141 9.48 1.13 -5.89
CA GLY A 141 9.49 1.87 -4.63
C GLY A 141 8.13 1.99 -3.93
N ALA A 142 7.05 1.43 -4.53
CA ALA A 142 5.74 1.29 -3.92
C ALA A 142 5.09 -0.05 -4.29
N THR A 143 5.90 -1.10 -4.43
CA THR A 143 5.48 -2.40 -4.99
C THR A 143 4.30 -3.01 -4.24
N TYR A 144 4.34 -3.03 -2.91
CA TYR A 144 3.25 -3.61 -2.12
C TYR A 144 1.95 -2.83 -2.24
N SER A 145 2.00 -1.51 -2.09
CA SER A 145 0.82 -0.66 -2.21
C SER A 145 0.21 -0.69 -3.62
N SER A 146 1.05 -0.67 -4.67
CA SER A 146 0.57 -0.80 -6.05
C SER A 146 0.00 -2.19 -6.33
N THR A 147 0.62 -3.27 -5.83
CA THR A 147 0.05 -4.62 -5.95
C THR A 147 -1.27 -4.74 -5.21
N GLY A 148 -1.40 -4.11 -4.03
CA GLY A 148 -2.67 -4.04 -3.31
C GLY A 148 -3.77 -3.36 -4.13
N ILE A 149 -3.47 -2.22 -4.78
CA ILE A 149 -4.41 -1.54 -5.69
C ILE A 149 -4.76 -2.46 -6.87
N LEU A 150 -3.76 -3.05 -7.54
CA LEU A 150 -3.96 -3.93 -8.69
C LEU A 150 -4.84 -5.14 -8.34
N ASN A 151 -4.56 -5.80 -7.22
CA ASN A 151 -5.36 -6.94 -6.77
C ASN A 151 -6.79 -6.54 -6.43
N ALA A 152 -6.99 -5.42 -5.76
CA ALA A 152 -8.33 -4.92 -5.46
C ALA A 152 -9.12 -4.59 -6.73
N VAL A 153 -8.47 -3.99 -7.74
CA VAL A 153 -9.10 -3.74 -9.06
C VAL A 153 -9.46 -5.05 -9.75
N LYS A 154 -8.56 -6.03 -9.78
CA LYS A 154 -8.82 -7.37 -10.36
C LYS A 154 -10.00 -8.06 -9.70
N LEU A 155 -10.05 -8.03 -8.36
CA LEU A 155 -11.17 -8.59 -7.61
C LEU A 155 -12.50 -7.85 -7.85
N ALA A 156 -12.47 -6.53 -8.03
CA ALA A 156 -13.66 -5.76 -8.37
C ALA A 156 -14.15 -6.11 -9.79
N LEU A 157 -13.23 -6.19 -10.76
CA LEU A 157 -13.57 -6.57 -12.14
C LEU A 157 -14.05 -8.01 -12.27
N ALA A 158 -13.55 -8.92 -11.44
CA ALA A 158 -14.05 -10.29 -11.39
C ALA A 158 -15.53 -10.36 -10.97
N LYS A 159 -16.01 -9.39 -10.17
CA LYS A 159 -17.44 -9.26 -9.83
C LYS A 159 -18.27 -8.68 -10.98
N ALA A 160 -17.64 -7.89 -11.86
CA ALA A 160 -18.27 -7.33 -13.06
C ALA A 160 -18.32 -8.32 -14.22
N ALA A 161 -17.56 -9.41 -14.14
CA ALA A 161 -17.53 -10.40 -15.20
C ALA A 161 -18.90 -11.07 -15.37
N VAL A 162 -19.37 -11.12 -16.59
CA VAL A 162 -20.52 -11.98 -16.94
C VAL A 162 -20.03 -13.41 -16.81
N ALA A 163 -20.60 -14.18 -15.89
CA ALA A 163 -20.36 -15.61 -15.85
C ALA A 163 -20.72 -16.20 -17.24
N PRO A 164 -19.86 -17.02 -17.87
CA PRO A 164 -20.27 -17.72 -19.05
C PRO A 164 -21.58 -18.45 -18.72
N ALA A 165 -22.61 -18.25 -19.53
CA ALA A 165 -23.88 -18.93 -19.34
C ALA A 165 -23.55 -20.41 -19.23
N GLU A 166 -23.83 -20.98 -18.05
CA GLU A 166 -23.72 -22.41 -17.81
C GLU A 166 -24.59 -23.06 -18.89
N GLU A 167 -23.96 -23.74 -19.85
CA GLU A 167 -24.70 -24.49 -20.85
C GLU A 167 -25.60 -25.46 -20.09
N ALA A 168 -26.89 -25.13 -20.06
CA ALA A 168 -27.89 -26.03 -19.51
C ALA A 168 -27.76 -27.34 -20.27
N GLU A 169 -27.24 -28.37 -19.60
CA GLU A 169 -27.27 -29.71 -20.16
C GLU A 169 -28.71 -30.00 -20.59
N PRO A 170 -28.94 -30.48 -21.82
CA PRO A 170 -30.27 -30.86 -22.23
C PRO A 170 -30.69 -32.07 -21.36
N GLU A 171 -31.68 -31.81 -20.51
CA GLU A 171 -32.35 -32.87 -19.74
C GLU A 171 -32.81 -33.92 -20.73
N GLN A 172 -32.12 -35.05 -20.78
CA GLN A 172 -32.54 -36.21 -21.54
C GLN A 172 -33.85 -36.72 -20.95
N ALA A 173 -34.94 -36.34 -21.57
CA ALA A 173 -36.22 -36.99 -21.34
C ALA A 173 -36.13 -38.43 -21.86
N ALA A 174 -36.23 -39.39 -20.92
CA ALA A 174 -36.43 -40.81 -21.22
C ALA A 174 -37.85 -41.07 -21.64
#